data_ac3f82c67e45f0f1601aad5f259fae74
#
_entry.id   ac3f82c67e45f0f1601aad5f259fae74
#
_cell.length_a   1.000
_cell.length_b   1.000
_cell.length_c   1.000
_cell.angle_alpha   90.00
_cell.angle_beta   90.00
_cell.angle_gamma   90.00
#
_symmetry.space_group_name_H-M   'P 1'
#
loop_
_entity.id
_entity.type
_entity.pdbx_description
1 polymer ?
#
loop_
_entity_poly.entity_id
_entity_poly.type
_entity_poly.pdbx_seq_one_letter_code
_entity_poly.pdbx_strand_id
1 'polypeptide(L)'
;MKIVGFHSGHDSAYSILENGIPIIHNELERFNRRKNSVANSIQLFLDNEENLDDIIHMTTHRTGGMVDNNYMDSFNKCESVIEKNGGKLYIVGHHQSHAANAFFTSNFEEALIVTIDGGGIDNPNGLLHDKSDIDTAKNSFVTCTTFWSGKGNKINPIHM
;
A
#
# COMPACT_ATOMS: atom_id res chain seq x y z
N MET A 1 -2.87 14.97 9.63
CA MET A 1 -1.89 13.92 9.33
C MET A 1 -2.21 13.33 7.97
N LYS A 2 -1.27 13.41 7.05
CA LYS A 2 -1.41 12.83 5.70
C LYS A 2 -0.61 11.54 5.58
N ILE A 3 -1.18 10.57 4.91
CA ILE A 3 -0.57 9.26 4.63
C ILE A 3 -0.70 9.03 3.13
N VAL A 4 0.38 8.63 2.47
CA VAL A 4 0.35 8.21 1.07
C VAL A 4 0.50 6.70 0.95
N GLY A 5 -0.33 6.10 0.13
CA GLY A 5 -0.27 4.67 -0.22
C GLY A 5 0.06 4.49 -1.69
N PHE A 6 0.95 3.57 -2.00
CA PHE A 6 1.39 3.27 -3.35
C PHE A 6 1.09 1.83 -3.75
N HIS A 7 0.60 1.69 -4.97
CA HIS A 7 0.53 0.42 -5.69
C HIS A 7 1.31 0.55 -7.00
N SER A 8 2.47 -0.10 -7.08
CA SER A 8 3.30 -0.14 -8.29
C SER A 8 3.19 -1.52 -8.97
N GLY A 9 3.25 -1.56 -10.27
CA GLY A 9 3.03 -2.76 -11.07
C GLY A 9 1.86 -2.55 -12.04
N HIS A 10 1.06 -3.58 -12.31
CA HIS A 10 -0.18 -3.41 -13.06
C HIS A 10 -1.18 -2.56 -12.27
N ASP A 11 -2.00 -1.78 -12.96
CA ASP A 11 -2.99 -0.87 -12.35
C ASP A 11 -2.35 0.12 -11.36
N SER A 12 -1.16 0.62 -11.72
CA SER A 12 -0.38 1.51 -10.86
C SER A 12 -1.19 2.71 -10.40
N ALA A 13 -1.17 2.95 -9.08
CA ALA A 13 -1.94 4.01 -8.45
C ALA A 13 -1.26 4.55 -7.20
N TYR A 14 -1.64 5.74 -6.78
CA TYR A 14 -1.40 6.25 -5.43
C TYR A 14 -2.65 6.86 -4.83
N SER A 15 -2.71 6.85 -3.51
CA SER A 15 -3.79 7.47 -2.75
C SER A 15 -3.24 8.29 -1.60
N ILE A 16 -3.88 9.41 -1.30
CA ILE A 16 -3.57 10.22 -0.13
C ILE A 16 -4.78 10.23 0.80
N LEU A 17 -4.53 9.89 2.05
CA LEU A 17 -5.50 10.02 3.13
C LEU A 17 -5.10 11.20 4.03
N GLU A 18 -6.05 12.04 4.37
CA GLU A 18 -5.89 13.08 5.38
C GLU A 18 -6.82 12.81 6.56
N ASN A 19 -6.23 12.62 7.75
CA ASN A 19 -6.98 12.28 8.97
C ASN A 19 -7.95 11.09 8.80
N GLY A 20 -7.51 10.08 8.05
CA GLY A 20 -8.29 8.86 7.76
C GLY A 20 -9.30 8.99 6.62
N ILE A 21 -9.42 10.15 5.99
CA ILE A 21 -10.34 10.39 4.87
C ILE A 21 -9.54 10.37 3.56
N PRO A 22 -9.93 9.56 2.56
CA PRO A 22 -9.33 9.62 1.23
C PRO A 22 -9.61 10.97 0.57
N ILE A 23 -8.56 11.70 0.20
CA ILE A 23 -8.67 13.00 -0.47
C ILE A 23 -8.20 12.95 -1.93
N ILE A 24 -7.29 12.04 -2.25
CA ILE A 24 -6.77 11.81 -3.60
C ILE A 24 -6.70 10.31 -3.86
N HIS A 25 -7.09 9.91 -5.07
CA HIS A 25 -6.82 8.60 -5.64
C HIS A 25 -6.56 8.76 -7.14
N ASN A 26 -5.33 8.52 -7.54
CA ASN A 26 -4.86 8.67 -8.91
C ASN A 26 -4.35 7.34 -9.46
N GLU A 27 -5.01 6.85 -10.50
CA GLU A 27 -4.62 5.67 -11.27
C GLU A 27 -3.92 6.09 -12.56
N LEU A 28 -2.80 5.46 -12.90
CA LEU A 28 -2.05 5.76 -14.12
C LEU A 28 -2.90 5.65 -15.38
N GLU A 29 -3.82 4.69 -15.43
CA GLU A 29 -4.71 4.51 -16.59
C GLU A 29 -5.61 5.72 -16.87
N ARG A 30 -5.88 6.58 -15.88
CA ARG A 30 -6.64 7.81 -16.06
C ARG A 30 -5.84 8.86 -16.85
N PHE A 31 -4.52 8.84 -16.71
CA PHE A 31 -3.62 9.76 -17.42
C PHE A 31 -3.27 9.27 -18.81
N ASN A 32 -2.94 7.99 -18.98
CA ASN A 32 -2.45 7.45 -20.25
C ASN A 32 -3.52 6.73 -21.10
N ARG A 33 -4.73 6.53 -20.55
CA ARG A 33 -5.87 5.85 -21.22
C ARG A 33 -5.60 4.40 -21.65
N ARG A 34 -4.70 3.72 -20.93
CA ARG A 34 -4.37 2.31 -21.15
C ARG A 34 -4.72 1.51 -19.92
N LYS A 35 -5.59 0.50 -20.08
CA LYS A 35 -5.94 -0.42 -18.99
C LYS A 35 -4.73 -1.24 -18.56
N ASN A 36 -4.72 -1.62 -17.28
CA ASN A 36 -3.68 -2.42 -16.65
C ASN A 36 -2.27 -1.82 -16.86
N SER A 37 -2.18 -0.51 -16.88
CA SER A 37 -0.91 0.18 -17.08
C SER A 37 0.06 -0.13 -15.96
N VAL A 38 1.25 -0.56 -16.37
CA VAL A 38 2.36 -0.86 -15.47
C VAL A 38 3.27 0.35 -15.39
N ALA A 39 3.50 0.86 -14.18
CA ALA A 39 4.47 1.91 -13.94
C ALA A 39 4.89 1.99 -12.47
N ASN A 40 5.80 2.91 -12.24
CA ASN A 40 6.23 3.35 -10.91
C ASN A 40 5.22 4.38 -10.36
N SER A 41 4.36 3.96 -9.45
CA SER A 41 3.35 4.83 -8.84
C SER A 41 3.97 5.95 -7.97
N ILE A 42 5.17 5.76 -7.46
CA ILE A 42 5.90 6.78 -6.71
C ILE A 42 6.32 7.90 -7.65
N GLN A 43 6.79 7.57 -8.87
CA GLN A 43 7.09 8.59 -9.85
C GLN A 43 5.83 9.35 -10.29
N LEU A 44 4.73 8.64 -10.51
CA LEU A 44 3.44 9.26 -10.82
C LEU A 44 3.02 10.26 -9.72
N PHE A 45 3.22 9.91 -8.46
CA PHE A 45 2.97 10.80 -7.33
C PHE A 45 3.88 12.03 -7.35
N LEU A 46 5.19 11.83 -7.52
CA LEU A 46 6.16 12.93 -7.57
C LEU A 46 5.93 13.91 -8.71
N ASP A 47 5.36 13.43 -9.83
CA ASP A 47 5.06 14.24 -11.00
C ASP A 47 3.77 15.07 -10.86
N ASN A 48 2.89 14.67 -9.92
CA ASN A 48 1.56 15.30 -9.78
C ASN A 48 1.36 16.06 -8.46
N GLU A 49 2.13 15.72 -7.43
CA GLU A 49 1.96 16.34 -6.11
C GLU A 49 3.06 17.37 -5.85
N GLU A 50 2.66 18.62 -5.72
CA GLU A 50 3.61 19.74 -5.52
C GLU A 50 4.12 19.85 -4.08
N ASN A 51 3.32 19.42 -3.11
CA ASN A 51 3.65 19.57 -1.69
C ASN A 51 3.75 18.22 -0.97
N LEU A 52 4.99 17.82 -0.70
CA LEU A 52 5.33 16.61 0.04
C LEU A 52 5.53 16.85 1.54
N ASP A 53 5.61 18.12 1.96
CA ASP A 53 6.04 18.47 3.33
C ASP A 53 5.02 18.04 4.40
N ASP A 54 3.76 17.89 4.02
CA ASP A 54 2.68 17.47 4.93
C ASP A 54 2.53 15.96 5.06
N ILE A 55 3.27 15.16 4.28
CA ILE A 55 3.14 13.71 4.28
C ILE A 55 4.01 13.13 5.38
N ILE A 56 3.37 12.44 6.33
CA ILE A 56 4.05 11.89 7.49
C ILE A 56 4.30 10.40 7.36
N HIS A 57 3.43 9.65 6.67
CA HIS A 57 3.60 8.22 6.50
C HIS A 57 3.42 7.80 5.06
N MET A 58 4.20 6.79 4.67
CA MET A 58 4.15 6.15 3.37
C MET A 58 3.87 4.66 3.54
N THR A 59 2.96 4.12 2.72
CA THR A 59 2.74 2.69 2.65
C THR A 59 2.96 2.19 1.23
N THR A 60 3.52 1.01 1.09
CA THR A 60 3.63 0.31 -0.19
C THR A 60 3.51 -1.18 0.03
N HIS A 61 3.07 -1.91 -0.98
CA HIS A 61 3.17 -3.36 -0.96
C HIS A 61 4.42 -3.81 -1.72
N ARG A 62 4.89 -4.99 -1.40
CA ARG A 62 6.04 -5.57 -2.08
C ARG A 62 5.62 -6.08 -3.45
N THR A 63 6.00 -5.37 -4.51
CA THR A 63 5.84 -5.85 -5.86
C THR A 63 6.97 -6.81 -6.21
N GLY A 64 6.64 -8.07 -6.42
CA GLY A 64 7.63 -9.06 -6.88
C GLY A 64 8.13 -8.71 -8.28
N GLY A 65 9.28 -8.03 -8.38
CA GLY A 65 10.07 -7.96 -9.61
C GLY A 65 9.52 -7.16 -10.80
N MET A 66 8.39 -6.49 -10.68
CA MET A 66 7.79 -5.73 -11.80
C MET A 66 8.17 -4.25 -11.83
N VAL A 67 9.18 -3.83 -11.11
CA VAL A 67 9.55 -2.41 -10.97
C VAL A 67 10.76 -2.10 -11.83
N ASP A 68 10.69 -0.97 -12.54
CA ASP A 68 11.79 -0.48 -13.35
C ASP A 68 12.97 0.00 -12.50
N ASN A 69 14.12 0.23 -13.15
CA ASN A 69 15.35 0.66 -12.47
C ASN A 69 15.21 2.02 -11.75
N ASN A 70 14.20 2.83 -12.11
CA ASN A 70 13.98 4.14 -11.50
C ASN A 70 13.12 4.06 -10.23
N TYR A 71 12.55 2.90 -9.92
CA TYR A 71 11.70 2.74 -8.73
C TYR A 71 12.45 3.04 -7.44
N MET A 72 13.66 2.51 -7.29
CA MET A 72 14.45 2.71 -6.08
C MET A 72 14.85 4.17 -5.88
N ASP A 73 15.13 4.89 -6.97
CA ASP A 73 15.46 6.32 -6.89
C ASP A 73 14.26 7.14 -6.43
N SER A 74 13.08 6.88 -7.01
CA SER A 74 11.82 7.52 -6.62
C SER A 74 11.44 7.18 -5.18
N PHE A 75 11.63 5.92 -4.80
CA PHE A 75 11.38 5.40 -3.46
C PHE A 75 12.27 6.13 -2.43
N ASN A 76 13.58 6.17 -2.66
CA ASN A 76 14.53 6.83 -1.75
C ASN A 76 14.26 8.33 -1.62
N LYS A 77 13.82 8.98 -2.70
CA LYS A 77 13.42 10.39 -2.67
C LYS A 77 12.21 10.62 -1.76
N CYS A 78 11.14 9.84 -1.92
CA CYS A 78 9.97 9.93 -1.05
C CYS A 78 10.30 9.58 0.40
N GLU A 79 11.06 8.52 0.62
CA GLU A 79 11.48 8.11 1.96
C GLU A 79 12.24 9.23 2.67
N SER A 80 13.20 9.85 2.00
CA SER A 80 13.98 10.97 2.57
C SER A 80 13.10 12.15 3.02
N VAL A 81 12.05 12.48 2.26
CA VAL A 81 11.10 13.52 2.64
C VAL A 81 10.29 13.10 3.88
N ILE A 82 9.79 11.87 3.89
CA ILE A 82 8.98 11.35 4.99
C ILE A 82 9.78 11.26 6.30
N GLU A 83 11.02 10.78 6.23
CA GLU A 83 11.93 10.73 7.38
C GLU A 83 12.24 12.14 7.91
N LYS A 84 12.49 13.11 7.02
CA LYS A 84 12.67 14.51 7.39
C LYS A 84 11.45 15.09 8.12
N ASN A 85 10.25 14.64 7.76
CA ASN A 85 8.99 15.04 8.40
C ASN A 85 8.71 14.27 9.71
N GLY A 86 9.64 13.43 10.17
CA GLY A 86 9.48 12.60 11.36
C GLY A 86 8.55 11.41 11.18
N GLY A 87 8.30 11.04 9.93
CA GLY A 87 7.41 9.95 9.56
C GLY A 87 8.10 8.60 9.39
N LYS A 88 7.33 7.62 8.91
CA LYS A 88 7.78 6.25 8.69
C LYS A 88 7.25 5.64 7.41
N LEU A 89 8.04 4.73 6.86
CA LEU A 89 7.64 3.84 5.77
C LEU A 89 7.13 2.52 6.33
N TYR A 90 6.00 2.05 5.77
CA TYR A 90 5.40 0.76 6.10
C TYR A 90 5.27 -0.11 4.85
N ILE A 91 5.51 -1.40 4.99
CA ILE A 91 5.25 -2.40 3.95
C ILE A 91 3.99 -3.17 4.34
N VAL A 92 3.04 -3.25 3.44
CA VAL A 92 1.74 -3.88 3.64
C VAL A 92 1.63 -5.12 2.77
N GLY A 93 1.06 -6.19 3.29
CA GLY A 93 0.74 -7.38 2.52
C GLY A 93 -0.33 -7.10 1.45
N HIS A 94 -0.31 -7.86 0.36
CA HIS A 94 -1.23 -7.70 -0.75
C HIS A 94 -2.70 -7.90 -0.30
N HIS A 95 -3.01 -9.05 0.26
CA HIS A 95 -4.36 -9.32 0.75
C HIS A 95 -4.71 -8.53 2.01
N GLN A 96 -3.71 -8.14 2.81
CA GLN A 96 -3.92 -7.19 3.89
C GLN A 96 -4.45 -5.85 3.37
N SER A 97 -3.92 -5.36 2.24
CA SER A 97 -4.40 -4.13 1.60
C SER A 97 -5.85 -4.26 1.12
N HIS A 98 -6.20 -5.39 0.51
CA HIS A 98 -7.58 -5.68 0.11
C HIS A 98 -8.52 -5.76 1.32
N ALA A 99 -8.12 -6.46 2.38
CA ALA A 99 -8.92 -6.58 3.60
C ALA A 99 -9.12 -5.23 4.28
N ALA A 100 -8.07 -4.40 4.36
CA ALA A 100 -8.13 -3.07 4.92
C ALA A 100 -9.09 -2.17 4.10
N ASN A 101 -8.96 -2.19 2.78
CA ASN A 101 -9.85 -1.42 1.93
C ASN A 101 -11.31 -1.85 2.11
N ALA A 102 -11.61 -3.15 2.08
CA ALA A 102 -12.96 -3.65 2.23
C ALA A 102 -13.60 -3.30 3.59
N PHE A 103 -12.82 -3.44 4.68
CA PHE A 103 -13.34 -3.24 6.02
C PHE A 103 -13.45 -1.76 6.41
N PHE A 104 -12.37 -0.99 6.25
CA PHE A 104 -12.33 0.40 6.72
C PHE A 104 -13.16 1.36 5.87
N THR A 105 -13.53 0.97 4.65
CA THR A 105 -14.49 1.73 3.83
C THR A 105 -15.93 1.26 3.98
N SER A 106 -16.16 0.18 4.72
CA SER A 106 -17.51 -0.33 5.03
C SER A 106 -18.09 0.36 6.26
N ASN A 107 -19.40 0.13 6.49
CA ASN A 107 -20.08 0.59 7.71
C ASN A 107 -20.09 -0.47 8.83
N PHE A 108 -19.31 -1.56 8.70
CA PHE A 108 -19.28 -2.61 9.71
C PHE A 108 -18.34 -2.24 10.85
N GLU A 109 -18.81 -2.37 12.08
CA GLU A 109 -17.95 -2.24 13.28
C GLU A 109 -17.17 -3.52 13.57
N GLU A 110 -17.71 -4.68 13.16
CA GLU A 110 -17.11 -6.00 13.28
C GLU A 110 -17.51 -6.87 12.10
N ALA A 111 -16.56 -7.57 11.48
CA ALA A 111 -16.81 -8.45 10.34
C ALA A 111 -15.76 -9.55 10.18
N LEU A 112 -16.19 -10.66 9.58
CA LEU A 112 -15.29 -11.58 8.89
C LEU A 112 -15.02 -11.01 7.49
N ILE A 113 -13.74 -10.90 7.14
CA ILE A 113 -13.31 -10.40 5.84
C ILE A 113 -12.68 -11.55 5.07
N VAL A 114 -13.10 -11.73 3.84
CA VAL A 114 -12.54 -12.74 2.94
C VAL A 114 -11.98 -12.02 1.72
N THR A 115 -10.71 -12.26 1.40
CA THR A 115 -10.12 -11.79 0.15
C THR A 115 -9.87 -12.97 -0.77
N ILE A 116 -10.21 -12.81 -2.05
CA ILE A 116 -10.01 -13.84 -3.08
C ILE A 116 -9.41 -13.11 -4.28
N ASP A 117 -8.22 -13.53 -4.69
CA ASP A 117 -7.47 -12.91 -5.78
C ASP A 117 -6.68 -13.97 -6.56
N GLY A 118 -6.12 -13.58 -7.70
CA GLY A 118 -5.25 -14.43 -8.51
C GLY A 118 -3.94 -14.80 -7.84
N GLY A 119 -3.50 -13.98 -6.88
CA GLY A 119 -2.31 -14.21 -6.06
C GLY A 119 -1.63 -12.91 -5.64
N GLY A 120 -1.11 -12.90 -4.44
CA GLY A 120 -0.39 -11.76 -3.87
C GLY A 120 0.65 -12.19 -2.85
N ILE A 121 1.60 -11.32 -2.58
CA ILE A 121 2.65 -11.56 -1.59
C ILE A 121 2.19 -11.02 -0.24
N ASP A 122 2.08 -11.91 0.73
CA ASP A 122 1.70 -11.58 2.10
C ASP A 122 2.75 -12.05 3.11
N ASN A 123 2.65 -11.52 4.32
CA ASN A 123 3.43 -11.96 5.46
C ASN A 123 2.53 -12.74 6.42
N PRO A 124 2.97 -13.87 6.99
CA PRO A 124 2.16 -14.70 7.89
C PRO A 124 1.65 -13.95 9.12
N ASN A 125 2.36 -12.90 9.53
CA ASN A 125 1.94 -12.09 10.67
C ASN A 125 0.86 -11.06 10.31
N GLY A 126 0.56 -10.85 9.01
CA GLY A 126 -0.51 -9.99 8.52
C GLY A 126 -0.44 -8.54 8.99
N LEU A 127 0.74 -8.06 9.37
CA LEU A 127 0.92 -6.76 10.01
C LEU A 127 1.64 -5.80 9.08
N LEU A 128 1.36 -4.51 9.28
CA LEU A 128 2.21 -3.43 8.80
C LEU A 128 3.60 -3.61 9.39
N HIS A 129 4.60 -3.66 8.54
CA HIS A 129 5.99 -3.74 8.94
C HIS A 129 6.67 -2.41 8.69
N ASP A 130 7.40 -1.93 9.69
CA ASP A 130 8.40 -0.89 9.47
C ASP A 130 9.46 -1.45 8.51
N LYS A 131 10.02 -0.62 7.65
CA LYS A 131 11.07 -0.99 6.70
C LYS A 131 12.28 -1.65 7.39
N SER A 132 12.55 -1.29 8.65
CA SER A 132 13.61 -1.90 9.45
C SER A 132 13.41 -3.39 9.70
N ASP A 133 12.17 -3.90 9.59
CA ASP A 133 11.83 -5.31 9.75
C ASP A 133 11.98 -6.10 8.43
N ILE A 134 12.97 -5.77 7.59
CA ILE A 134 13.23 -6.45 6.30
C ILE A 134 13.39 -7.97 6.47
N ASP A 135 13.84 -8.45 7.63
CA ASP A 135 13.94 -9.89 7.90
C ASP A 135 12.57 -10.59 7.91
N THR A 136 11.48 -9.89 8.20
CA THR A 136 10.13 -10.45 8.10
C THR A 136 9.74 -10.72 6.63
N ALA A 137 10.36 -10.05 5.69
CA ALA A 137 10.15 -10.28 4.26
C ALA A 137 10.62 -11.67 3.80
N LYS A 138 11.52 -12.32 4.53
CA LYS A 138 12.01 -13.68 4.23
C LYS A 138 10.92 -14.74 4.43
N ASN A 139 9.92 -14.45 5.24
CA ASN A 139 8.79 -15.34 5.53
C ASN A 139 7.55 -15.01 4.68
N SER A 140 7.69 -14.18 3.65
CA SER A 140 6.57 -13.87 2.75
C SER A 140 6.27 -15.05 1.84
N PHE A 141 4.99 -15.27 1.56
CA PHE A 141 4.51 -16.32 0.66
C PHE A 141 3.41 -15.78 -0.25
N VAL A 142 3.14 -16.51 -1.33
CA VAL A 142 2.06 -16.17 -2.26
C VAL A 142 0.79 -16.84 -1.78
N THR A 143 -0.26 -16.05 -1.59
CA THR A 143 -1.60 -16.49 -1.24
C THR A 143 -2.59 -16.11 -2.34
N CYS A 144 -3.72 -16.81 -2.41
CA CYS A 144 -4.84 -16.48 -3.30
C CYS A 144 -6.11 -16.18 -2.51
N THR A 145 -6.23 -16.73 -1.31
CA THR A 145 -7.40 -16.53 -0.45
C THR A 145 -6.95 -16.36 0.98
N THR A 146 -7.45 -15.33 1.64
CA THR A 146 -7.15 -15.09 3.04
C THR A 146 -8.39 -14.70 3.82
N PHE A 147 -8.38 -14.98 5.12
CA PHE A 147 -9.47 -14.68 6.06
C PHE A 147 -8.96 -13.78 7.17
N TRP A 148 -9.71 -12.74 7.47
CA TRP A 148 -9.37 -11.74 8.47
C TRP A 148 -10.56 -11.46 9.40
N SER A 149 -10.29 -11.10 10.62
CA SER A 149 -11.27 -10.48 11.52
C SER A 149 -11.06 -8.98 11.53
N GLY A 150 -12.12 -8.22 11.26
CA GLY A 150 -12.14 -6.78 11.42
C GLY A 150 -12.92 -6.39 12.66
N LYS A 151 -12.39 -5.47 13.48
CA LYS A 151 -13.10 -4.89 14.62
C LYS A 151 -12.57 -3.49 14.94
N GLY A 152 -13.46 -2.48 14.89
CA GLY A 152 -13.10 -1.09 15.11
C GLY A 152 -12.02 -0.63 14.14
N ASN A 153 -10.84 -0.28 14.64
CA ASN A 153 -9.71 0.18 13.83
C ASN A 153 -8.62 -0.89 13.59
N LYS A 154 -8.97 -2.17 13.71
CA LYS A 154 -8.02 -3.28 13.57
C LYS A 154 -8.55 -4.36 12.62
N ILE A 155 -7.64 -4.91 11.84
CA ILE A 155 -7.82 -6.17 11.12
C ILE A 155 -6.73 -7.14 11.56
N ASN A 156 -7.09 -8.40 11.77
CA ASN A 156 -6.15 -9.45 12.17
C ASN A 156 -6.34 -10.66 11.26
N PRO A 157 -5.26 -11.31 10.80
CA PRO A 157 -5.36 -12.52 10.02
C PRO A 157 -5.92 -13.67 10.86
N ILE A 158 -6.81 -14.45 10.26
CA ILE A 158 -7.33 -15.70 10.81
C ILE A 158 -6.66 -16.88 10.11
N HIS A 159 -6.56 -16.79 8.78
CA HIS A 159 -5.96 -17.81 7.92
C HIS A 159 -5.45 -17.17 6.63
N MET A 160 -4.27 -17.64 6.18
CA MET A 160 -3.65 -17.25 4.92
C MET A 160 -3.19 -18.47 4.12
#